data_e577f8f198fd3c9839ecf62a6c73d3ff
#
_entry.id   e577f8f198fd3c9839ecf62a6c73d3ff
#
_cell.length_a   1.000
_cell.length_b   1.000
_cell.length_c   1.000
_cell.angle_alpha   90.00
_cell.angle_beta   90.00
_cell.angle_gamma   90.00
#
_symmetry.space_group_name_H-M   'P 1'
#
loop_
_entity.id
_entity.type
_entity.pdbx_description
1 polymer ?
#
loop_
_entity_poly.entity_id
_entity_poly.type
_entity_poly.pdbx_seq_one_letter_code
_entity_poly.pdbx_strand_id
1 'polypeptide(L)'
;DVNRSGGVLLLAQMSSRGNLLHPGYTKEVVDNGVAHDGVFGFIGNGSRPAELAALRATVGEGKMIWTPGVNLAVGDGEMGQRYGDPTAAVLSGSDCIIVGSGIHKADDPRAAAAAYAEASWKGLLQRNG
;
A
#
# COMPACT_ATOMS: atom_id res chain seq x y z
N ASP A 1 28.88 14.33 -9.11
CA ASP A 1 28.16 13.49 -8.14
C ASP A 1 26.84 14.16 -7.79
N VAL A 2 25.76 13.71 -8.43
CA VAL A 2 24.42 14.13 -8.04
C VAL A 2 24.13 13.42 -6.72
N ASN A 3 24.06 14.17 -5.64
CA ASN A 3 23.66 13.69 -4.33
C ASN A 3 22.20 13.21 -4.45
N ARG A 4 21.98 11.93 -4.76
CA ARG A 4 20.66 11.33 -4.96
C ARG A 4 20.02 11.07 -3.60
N SER A 5 19.35 12.07 -3.06
CA SER A 5 18.60 11.97 -1.80
C SER A 5 17.15 11.49 -1.99
N GLY A 6 16.82 10.88 -3.10
CA GLY A 6 15.49 10.38 -3.41
C GLY A 6 15.47 8.92 -3.84
N GLY A 7 14.35 8.25 -3.65
CA GLY A 7 14.10 6.90 -4.11
C GLY A 7 12.78 6.81 -4.88
N VAL A 8 12.59 5.71 -5.58
CA VAL A 8 11.41 5.45 -6.39
C VAL A 8 10.56 4.34 -5.78
N LEU A 9 9.25 4.53 -5.76
CA LEU A 9 8.25 3.48 -5.54
C LEU A 9 7.72 3.02 -6.89
N LEU A 10 7.82 1.74 -7.19
CA LEU A 10 7.25 1.16 -8.41
C LEU A 10 5.81 0.68 -8.18
N LEU A 11 4.94 0.94 -9.14
CA LEU A 11 3.56 0.48 -9.10
C LEU A 11 3.50 -1.01 -9.42
N ALA A 12 3.31 -1.86 -8.40
CA ALA A 12 3.22 -3.31 -8.56
C ALA A 12 1.77 -3.82 -8.62
N GLN A 13 0.84 -3.16 -7.93
CA GLN A 13 -0.59 -3.50 -7.89
C GLN A 13 -1.45 -2.24 -7.93
N MET A 14 -2.73 -2.38 -8.31
CA MET A 14 -3.71 -1.28 -8.32
C MET A 14 -5.02 -1.70 -7.66
N SER A 15 -5.62 -0.79 -6.87
CA SER A 15 -6.92 -1.00 -6.22
C SER A 15 -8.13 -0.66 -7.12
N SER A 16 -7.95 0.14 -8.16
CA SER A 16 -9.03 0.54 -9.06
C SER A 16 -9.52 -0.61 -9.93
N ARG A 17 -10.84 -0.64 -10.19
CA ARG A 17 -11.44 -1.57 -11.15
C ARG A 17 -11.07 -1.17 -12.58
N GLY A 18 -10.99 -2.18 -13.48
CA GLY A 18 -10.72 -1.95 -14.90
C GLY A 18 -9.30 -1.43 -15.19
N ASN A 19 -8.36 -1.66 -14.29
CA ASN A 19 -6.96 -1.37 -14.55
C ASN A 19 -6.38 -2.31 -15.62
N LEU A 20 -5.27 -1.91 -16.24
CA LEU A 20 -4.64 -2.64 -17.34
C LEU A 20 -3.53 -3.61 -16.89
N LEU A 21 -3.46 -3.94 -15.60
CA LEU A 21 -2.48 -4.90 -15.11
C LEU A 21 -2.82 -6.30 -15.64
N HIS A 22 -1.80 -7.01 -16.10
CA HIS A 22 -1.88 -8.40 -16.54
C HIS A 22 -1.15 -9.34 -15.55
N PRO A 23 -1.38 -10.66 -15.57
CA PRO A 23 -0.84 -11.58 -14.57
C PRO A 23 0.68 -11.57 -14.40
N GLY A 24 1.44 -11.27 -15.47
CA GLY A 24 2.90 -11.20 -15.44
C GLY A 24 3.45 -9.86 -14.93
N TYR A 25 2.66 -8.80 -14.95
CA TYR A 25 3.10 -7.44 -14.68
C TYR A 25 3.74 -7.29 -13.29
N THR A 26 3.03 -7.71 -12.25
CA THR A 26 3.51 -7.57 -10.85
C THR A 26 4.85 -8.27 -10.67
N LYS A 27 5.00 -9.47 -11.22
CA LYS A 27 6.26 -10.22 -11.13
C LYS A 27 7.41 -9.48 -11.81
N GLU A 28 7.22 -8.99 -13.02
CA GLU A 28 8.24 -8.25 -13.77
C GLU A 28 8.66 -6.97 -13.05
N VAL A 29 7.69 -6.22 -12.51
CA VAL A 29 7.97 -5.00 -11.74
C VAL A 29 8.77 -5.30 -10.48
N VAL A 30 8.42 -6.37 -9.76
CA VAL A 30 9.13 -6.75 -8.53
C VAL A 30 10.54 -7.24 -8.85
N ASP A 31 10.72 -8.12 -9.84
CA ASP A 31 12.03 -8.64 -10.22
C ASP A 31 13.00 -7.50 -10.61
N ASN A 32 12.53 -6.55 -11.41
CA ASN A 32 13.32 -5.38 -11.80
C ASN A 32 13.59 -4.44 -10.62
N GLY A 33 12.58 -4.18 -9.78
CA GLY A 33 12.68 -3.23 -8.68
C GLY A 33 13.55 -3.73 -7.53
N VAL A 34 13.50 -5.01 -7.20
CA VAL A 34 14.33 -5.60 -6.14
C VAL A 34 15.82 -5.51 -6.50
N ALA A 35 16.15 -5.69 -7.78
CA ALA A 35 17.52 -5.64 -8.27
C ALA A 35 18.09 -4.21 -8.39
N HIS A 36 17.27 -3.16 -8.26
CA HIS A 36 17.70 -1.78 -8.54
C HIS A 36 17.82 -0.96 -7.24
N ASP A 37 19.02 -0.40 -6.98
CA ASP A 37 19.32 0.37 -5.76
C ASP A 37 18.50 1.66 -5.62
N GLY A 38 18.12 2.30 -6.74
CA GLY A 38 17.26 3.48 -6.74
C GLY A 38 15.79 3.24 -6.42
N VAL A 39 15.36 1.97 -6.40
CA VAL A 39 14.00 1.58 -6.00
C VAL A 39 14.01 1.24 -4.52
N PHE A 40 13.29 2.01 -3.71
CA PHE A 40 13.19 1.72 -2.27
C PHE A 40 11.93 0.93 -1.90
N GLY A 41 10.98 0.79 -2.80
CA GLY A 41 9.78 0.00 -2.53
C GLY A 41 8.78 -0.05 -3.67
N PHE A 42 7.58 -0.54 -3.34
CA PHE A 42 6.52 -0.82 -4.27
C PHE A 42 5.17 -0.28 -3.78
N ILE A 43 4.29 0.03 -4.72
CA ILE A 43 2.88 0.29 -4.42
C ILE A 43 2.11 -1.03 -4.53
N GLY A 44 1.47 -1.42 -3.43
CA GLY A 44 0.60 -2.59 -3.35
C GLY A 44 -0.89 -2.23 -3.34
N ASN A 45 -1.76 -3.24 -3.25
CA ASN A 45 -3.21 -3.07 -3.24
C ASN A 45 -3.78 -3.32 -1.84
N GLY A 46 -4.06 -2.25 -1.09
CA GLY A 46 -4.60 -2.32 0.28
C GLY A 46 -6.03 -2.88 0.36
N SER A 47 -6.78 -2.93 -0.74
CA SER A 47 -8.13 -3.50 -0.77
C SER A 47 -8.17 -5.03 -0.90
N ARG A 48 -7.01 -5.68 -1.09
CA ARG A 48 -6.90 -7.13 -1.30
C ARG A 48 -5.78 -7.75 -0.45
N PRO A 49 -6.07 -8.07 0.81
CA PRO A 49 -5.07 -8.59 1.76
C PRO A 49 -4.28 -9.80 1.26
N ALA A 50 -4.94 -10.76 0.59
CA ALA A 50 -4.27 -11.94 0.06
C ALA A 50 -3.27 -11.62 -1.07
N GLU A 51 -3.62 -10.71 -1.99
CA GLU A 51 -2.71 -10.26 -3.05
C GLU A 51 -1.54 -9.46 -2.47
N LEU A 52 -1.80 -8.66 -1.43
CA LEU A 52 -0.78 -7.89 -0.73
C LEU A 52 0.22 -8.81 0.02
N ALA A 53 -0.28 -9.85 0.69
CA ALA A 53 0.57 -10.85 1.35
C ALA A 53 1.46 -11.60 0.34
N ALA A 54 0.92 -11.95 -0.84
CA ALA A 54 1.69 -12.55 -1.92
C ALA A 54 2.77 -11.58 -2.46
N LEU A 55 2.46 -10.30 -2.59
CA LEU A 55 3.43 -9.26 -2.96
C LEU A 55 4.55 -9.17 -1.91
N ARG A 56 4.21 -9.12 -0.62
CA ARG A 56 5.21 -9.10 0.47
C ARG A 56 6.14 -10.32 0.41
N ALA A 57 5.58 -11.49 0.21
CA ALA A 57 6.38 -12.72 0.09
C ALA A 57 7.37 -12.67 -1.09
N THR A 58 6.99 -12.05 -2.21
CA THR A 58 7.85 -11.91 -3.39
C THR A 58 8.90 -10.81 -3.21
N VAL A 59 8.53 -9.67 -2.61
CA VAL A 59 9.44 -8.53 -2.36
C VAL A 59 10.46 -8.84 -1.27
N GLY A 60 10.06 -9.60 -0.24
CA GLY A 60 10.90 -9.86 0.94
C GLY A 60 11.01 -8.64 1.86
N GLU A 61 11.99 -8.64 2.76
CA GLU A 61 12.15 -7.61 3.79
C GLU A 61 13.01 -6.39 3.35
N GLY A 62 13.67 -6.47 2.22
CA GLY A 62 14.65 -5.45 1.79
C GLY A 62 14.05 -4.17 1.19
N LYS A 63 12.77 -4.16 0.86
CA LYS A 63 12.08 -3.04 0.21
C LYS A 63 10.72 -2.78 0.88
N MET A 64 10.29 -1.53 0.90
CA MET A 64 9.01 -1.13 1.49
C MET A 64 7.84 -1.43 0.55
N ILE A 65 6.66 -1.66 1.14
CA ILE A 65 5.39 -1.70 0.41
C ILE A 65 4.48 -0.61 0.96
N TRP A 66 4.06 0.29 0.09
CA TRP A 66 3.12 1.35 0.38
C TRP A 66 1.78 1.05 -0.27
N THR A 67 0.68 1.19 0.45
CA THR A 67 -0.63 0.75 -0.03
C THR A 67 -1.68 1.86 -0.01
N PRO A 68 -2.14 2.32 -1.17
CA PRO A 68 -3.43 2.98 -1.31
C PRO A 68 -4.57 1.95 -1.26
N GLY A 69 -5.80 2.42 -1.41
CA GLY A 69 -6.98 1.56 -1.41
C GLY A 69 -7.39 1.10 -0.01
N VAL A 70 -7.10 1.91 1.01
CA VAL A 70 -7.53 1.68 2.40
C VAL A 70 -8.51 2.74 2.85
N ASN A 71 -9.52 2.34 3.63
CA ASN A 71 -10.48 3.23 4.27
C ASN A 71 -10.99 2.57 5.55
N LEU A 72 -11.19 3.36 6.62
CA LEU A 72 -11.82 2.88 7.86
C LEU A 72 -13.25 2.40 7.62
N ALA A 73 -13.96 2.99 6.64
CA ALA A 73 -15.21 2.46 6.09
C ALA A 73 -14.87 1.61 4.86
N VAL A 74 -14.75 0.28 5.04
CA VAL A 74 -14.44 -0.65 3.95
C VAL A 74 -15.57 -0.71 2.91
N GLY A 75 -15.22 -0.95 1.64
CA GLY A 75 -16.18 -1.12 0.55
C GLY A 75 -15.79 -0.38 -0.73
N ASP A 76 -16.80 -0.11 -1.56
CA ASP A 76 -16.62 0.58 -2.83
C ASP A 76 -16.68 2.10 -2.64
N GLY A 77 -15.71 2.80 -3.20
CA GLY A 77 -15.66 4.25 -3.26
C GLY A 77 -16.03 4.82 -4.62
N GLU A 78 -15.85 6.12 -4.79
CA GLU A 78 -16.06 6.82 -6.05
C GLU A 78 -15.08 6.35 -7.14
N MET A 79 -15.44 6.53 -8.42
CA MET A 79 -14.59 6.25 -9.60
C MET A 79 -14.06 4.80 -9.67
N GLY A 80 -14.86 3.82 -9.17
CA GLY A 80 -14.47 2.41 -9.19
C GLY A 80 -13.36 2.02 -8.20
N GLN A 81 -13.03 2.88 -7.26
CA GLN A 81 -12.11 2.55 -6.16
C GLN A 81 -12.71 1.49 -5.23
N ARG A 82 -11.87 0.58 -4.78
CA ARG A 82 -12.19 -0.38 -3.73
C ARG A 82 -11.30 -0.08 -2.52
N TYR A 83 -11.91 -0.18 -1.34
CA TYR A 83 -11.21 0.08 -0.09
C TYR A 83 -11.19 -1.14 0.81
N GLY A 84 -10.03 -1.40 1.40
CA GLY A 84 -9.82 -2.39 2.43
C GLY A 84 -9.58 -1.76 3.80
N ASP A 85 -9.62 -2.58 4.84
CA ASP A 85 -9.32 -2.15 6.21
C ASP A 85 -7.81 -1.83 6.36
N PRO A 86 -7.42 -0.68 6.92
CA PRO A 86 -6.02 -0.30 7.08
C PRO A 86 -5.23 -1.25 8.00
N THR A 87 -5.85 -1.78 9.06
CA THR A 87 -5.22 -2.78 9.95
C THR A 87 -4.91 -4.06 9.18
N ALA A 88 -5.88 -4.55 8.39
CA ALA A 88 -5.70 -5.74 7.56
C ALA A 88 -4.61 -5.55 6.50
N ALA A 89 -4.49 -4.36 5.90
CA ALA A 89 -3.43 -4.05 4.94
C ALA A 89 -2.04 -4.14 5.60
N VAL A 90 -1.89 -3.58 6.79
CA VAL A 90 -0.61 -3.64 7.54
C VAL A 90 -0.29 -5.08 7.97
N LEU A 91 -1.27 -5.83 8.47
CA LEU A 91 -1.10 -7.26 8.80
C LEU A 91 -0.66 -8.09 7.58
N SER A 92 -1.12 -7.73 6.40
CA SER A 92 -0.77 -8.40 5.14
C SER A 92 0.56 -7.96 4.52
N GLY A 93 1.30 -7.08 5.17
CA GLY A 93 2.66 -6.71 4.76
C GLY A 93 2.85 -5.29 4.25
N SER A 94 1.86 -4.40 4.36
CA SER A 94 2.05 -2.97 4.11
C SER A 94 2.96 -2.35 5.19
N ASP A 95 3.92 -1.55 4.80
CA ASP A 95 4.75 -0.77 5.72
C ASP A 95 4.22 0.65 5.89
N CYS A 96 3.51 1.16 4.89
CA CYS A 96 2.92 2.49 4.92
C CYS A 96 1.58 2.50 4.17
N ILE A 97 0.54 3.07 4.76
CA ILE A 97 -0.73 3.31 4.07
C ILE A 97 -0.77 4.69 3.43
N ILE A 98 -1.41 4.78 2.27
CA ILE A 98 -1.65 6.03 1.56
C ILE A 98 -3.15 6.34 1.62
N VAL A 99 -3.51 7.41 2.32
CA VAL A 99 -4.90 7.79 2.52
C VAL A 99 -5.18 9.18 1.90
N GLY A 100 -6.10 9.23 0.97
CA GLY A 100 -6.55 10.46 0.33
C GLY A 100 -7.90 10.93 0.88
N SER A 101 -8.99 10.56 0.19
CA SER A 101 -10.34 11.05 0.48
C SER A 101 -10.83 10.74 1.90
N GLY A 102 -10.39 9.64 2.49
CA GLY A 102 -10.72 9.29 3.88
C GLY A 102 -10.23 10.32 4.91
N ILE A 103 -9.26 11.16 4.55
CA ILE A 103 -8.78 12.25 5.40
C ILE A 103 -9.30 13.60 4.88
N HIS A 104 -9.01 13.96 3.63
CA HIS A 104 -9.31 15.32 3.16
C HIS A 104 -10.79 15.65 2.97
N LYS A 105 -11.67 14.64 2.87
CA LYS A 105 -13.14 14.81 2.81
C LYS A 105 -13.82 14.59 4.16
N ALA A 106 -13.08 14.30 5.22
CA ALA A 106 -13.64 14.14 6.57
C ALA A 106 -14.04 15.51 7.16
N ASP A 107 -15.06 15.51 8.01
CA ASP A 107 -15.48 16.72 8.73
C ASP A 107 -14.37 17.28 9.63
N ASP A 108 -13.58 16.39 10.25
CA ASP A 108 -12.35 16.70 10.97
C ASP A 108 -11.18 15.90 10.38
N PRO A 109 -10.41 16.46 9.43
CA PRO A 109 -9.29 15.77 8.80
C PRO A 109 -8.18 15.38 9.79
N ARG A 110 -7.98 16.14 10.87
CA ARG A 110 -6.97 15.84 11.89
C ARG A 110 -7.37 14.61 12.71
N ALA A 111 -8.61 14.54 13.16
CA ALA A 111 -9.14 13.37 13.86
C ALA A 111 -9.13 12.13 12.96
N ALA A 112 -9.51 12.28 11.69
CA ALA A 112 -9.45 11.20 10.70
C ALA A 112 -8.01 10.67 10.51
N ALA A 113 -7.03 11.55 10.33
CA ALA A 113 -5.62 11.16 10.21
C ALA A 113 -5.13 10.38 11.45
N ALA A 114 -5.50 10.84 12.65
CA ALA A 114 -5.16 10.15 13.89
C ALA A 114 -5.77 8.73 13.95
N ALA A 115 -7.02 8.56 13.53
CA ALA A 115 -7.69 7.27 13.50
C ALA A 115 -7.03 6.29 12.51
N TYR A 116 -6.61 6.76 11.32
CA TYR A 116 -5.84 5.94 10.38
C TYR A 116 -4.46 5.53 10.93
N ALA A 117 -3.77 6.46 11.60
CA ALA A 117 -2.49 6.17 12.24
C ALA A 117 -2.63 5.11 13.35
N GLU A 118 -3.66 5.22 14.19
CA GLU A 118 -3.95 4.25 15.24
C GLU A 118 -4.27 2.86 14.69
N ALA A 119 -5.14 2.77 13.67
CA ALA A 119 -5.48 1.51 13.03
C ALA A 119 -4.25 0.82 12.42
N SER A 120 -3.39 1.59 11.76
CA SER A 120 -2.15 1.08 11.15
C SER A 120 -1.15 0.63 12.20
N TRP A 121 -0.98 1.40 13.26
CA TRP A 121 -0.11 1.08 14.37
C TRP A 121 -0.52 -0.21 15.08
N LYS A 122 -1.84 -0.38 15.31
CA LYS A 122 -2.39 -1.63 15.84
C LYS A 122 -2.04 -2.84 14.97
N GLY A 123 -2.18 -2.71 13.66
CA GLY A 123 -1.79 -3.76 12.71
C GLY A 123 -0.29 -4.07 12.79
N LEU A 124 0.56 -3.05 12.90
CA LEU A 124 2.01 -3.21 13.01
C LEU A 124 2.42 -3.95 14.28
N LEU A 125 1.82 -3.61 15.42
CA LEU A 125 2.07 -4.29 16.70
C LEU A 125 1.65 -5.77 16.63
N GLN A 126 0.53 -6.08 16.01
CA GLN A 126 0.07 -7.45 15.83
C GLN A 126 0.96 -8.25 14.88
N ARG A 127 1.47 -7.63 13.80
CA ARG A 127 2.36 -8.28 12.83
C ARG A 127 3.71 -8.64 13.45
N ASN A 128 4.24 -7.81 14.32
CA ASN A 128 5.58 -7.94 14.91
C ASN A 128 5.57 -8.61 16.31
N GLY A 129 4.41 -8.84 16.85
CA GLY A 129 4.22 -9.54 18.12
C GLY A 129 4.11 -11.02 17.93
#